data_e836ed1a789e3b282aea6c3542fee5f1
#
_entry.id   e836ed1a789e3b282aea6c3542fee5f1
#
_cell.length_a   1.000
_cell.length_b   1.000
_cell.length_c   1.000
_cell.angle_alpha   90.00
_cell.angle_beta   90.00
_cell.angle_gamma   90.00
#
_symmetry.space_group_name_H-M   'P 1'
#
loop_
_entity.id
_entity.type
_entity.pdbx_description
1 polymer ?
#
loop_
_entity_poly.entity_id
_entity_poly.type
_entity_poly.pdbx_seq_one_letter_code
_entity_poly.pdbx_strand_id
1 'polypeptide(L)'
;KSSIHAVERWKKKMFTHVAHNSGIGWSAIFLENHDQSRCLNKFLERENISFYSASALASIYFFLYGTPFIYQGQEIGMTNVKWKNINDMDDIRAKRTYEEAVGQGKDPEEVLAYFSELGRDNARTPMQWDDSENGGFTCGKPGIKCNDNYRTINVQSEVNDPDSLYNYYKRLIQCYHDHADIVRQAEFRPMYEEYPGLFAYEREVDGKG
;
A
#
# COMPACT_ATOMS: atom_id res chain seq x y z
N LYS A 1 2.96 -12.84 14.42
CA LYS A 1 2.26 -13.48 13.26
C LYS A 1 3.33 -13.75 12.23
N SER A 2 3.54 -15.01 11.81
CA SER A 2 4.58 -15.27 10.81
C SER A 2 4.16 -14.61 9.48
N SER A 3 5.07 -13.86 8.86
CA SER A 3 4.88 -13.18 7.58
C SER A 3 4.42 -14.14 6.46
N ILE A 4 4.89 -15.38 6.48
CA ILE A 4 4.54 -16.42 5.50
C ILE A 4 3.04 -16.72 5.49
N HIS A 5 2.39 -16.89 6.65
CA HIS A 5 0.93 -17.12 6.71
C HIS A 5 0.10 -15.91 6.25
N ALA A 6 0.66 -14.71 6.35
CA ALA A 6 0.01 -13.51 5.80
C ALA A 6 0.06 -13.50 4.26
N VAL A 7 1.20 -13.85 3.66
CA VAL A 7 1.37 -13.96 2.20
C VAL A 7 0.47 -15.05 1.63
N GLU A 8 0.43 -16.24 2.23
CA GLU A 8 -0.44 -17.35 1.79
C GLU A 8 -1.91 -16.96 1.79
N ARG A 9 -2.38 -16.33 2.89
CA ARG A 9 -3.77 -15.89 3.01
C ARG A 9 -4.10 -14.81 1.97
N TRP A 10 -3.18 -13.88 1.72
CA TRP A 10 -3.35 -12.85 0.72
C TRP A 10 -3.36 -13.47 -0.69
N LYS A 11 -2.40 -14.31 -1.02
CA LYS A 11 -2.33 -15.08 -2.28
C LYS A 11 -3.66 -15.79 -2.56
N LYS A 12 -4.14 -16.59 -1.62
CA LYS A 12 -5.40 -17.31 -1.77
C LYS A 12 -6.59 -16.38 -2.02
N LYS A 13 -6.69 -15.29 -1.28
CA LYS A 13 -7.76 -14.29 -1.47
C LYS A 13 -7.69 -13.62 -2.83
N MET A 14 -6.50 -13.22 -3.28
CA MET A 14 -6.32 -12.57 -4.58
C MET A 14 -6.62 -13.53 -5.73
N PHE A 15 -6.11 -14.74 -5.69
CA PHE A 15 -6.39 -15.74 -6.72
C PHE A 15 -7.87 -16.10 -6.78
N THR A 16 -8.52 -16.30 -5.62
CA THR A 16 -9.96 -16.55 -5.57
C THR A 16 -10.77 -15.38 -6.14
N HIS A 17 -10.38 -14.14 -5.80
CA HIS A 17 -11.05 -12.93 -6.30
C HIS A 17 -10.90 -12.79 -7.81
N VAL A 18 -9.69 -12.97 -8.32
CA VAL A 18 -9.42 -12.87 -9.77
C VAL A 18 -10.15 -13.98 -10.53
N ALA A 19 -10.07 -15.22 -10.06
CA ALA A 19 -10.75 -16.35 -10.70
C ALA A 19 -12.27 -16.18 -10.71
N HIS A 20 -12.86 -15.65 -9.62
CA HIS A 20 -14.30 -15.42 -9.55
C HIS A 20 -14.77 -14.32 -10.52
N ASN A 21 -13.98 -13.27 -10.70
CA ASN A 21 -14.34 -12.13 -11.55
C ASN A 21 -13.95 -12.31 -13.02
N SER A 22 -13.06 -13.24 -13.34
CA SER A 22 -12.64 -13.52 -14.71
C SER A 22 -13.84 -13.97 -15.55
N GLY A 23 -14.08 -13.29 -16.66
CA GLY A 23 -15.22 -13.56 -17.56
C GLY A 23 -16.57 -12.98 -17.11
N ILE A 24 -16.69 -12.41 -15.89
CA ILE A 24 -17.93 -11.80 -15.39
C ILE A 24 -17.81 -10.28 -15.35
N GLY A 25 -16.64 -9.75 -15.00
CA GLY A 25 -16.41 -8.33 -14.87
C GLY A 25 -14.94 -7.96 -14.81
N TRP A 26 -14.67 -6.67 -14.64
CA TRP A 26 -13.33 -6.10 -14.57
C TRP A 26 -13.08 -5.50 -13.19
N SER A 27 -12.06 -5.97 -12.48
CA SER A 27 -11.81 -5.60 -11.09
C SER A 27 -11.02 -4.31 -10.95
N ALA A 28 -11.31 -3.51 -9.92
CA ALA A 28 -10.41 -2.49 -9.41
C ALA A 28 -9.42 -3.14 -8.43
N ILE A 29 -8.15 -3.17 -8.78
CA ILE A 29 -7.10 -3.81 -7.98
C ILE A 29 -6.29 -2.72 -7.26
N PHE A 30 -6.22 -2.78 -5.94
CA PHE A 30 -5.48 -1.81 -5.13
C PHE A 30 -4.89 -2.47 -3.88
N LEU A 31 -3.82 -1.89 -3.35
CA LEU A 31 -3.20 -2.32 -2.09
C LEU A 31 -3.65 -1.46 -0.91
N GLU A 32 -3.90 -0.17 -1.14
CA GLU A 32 -4.33 0.78 -0.13
C GLU A 32 -5.34 1.80 -0.68
N ASN A 33 -6.05 2.45 0.22
CA ASN A 33 -6.96 3.57 -0.07
C ASN A 33 -7.12 4.45 1.17
N HIS A 34 -7.96 5.48 1.09
CA HIS A 34 -8.21 6.43 2.18
C HIS A 34 -8.86 5.85 3.45
N ASP A 35 -9.32 4.60 3.42
CA ASP A 35 -9.96 3.92 4.56
C ASP A 35 -9.11 2.79 5.17
N GLN A 36 -7.84 2.70 4.76
CA GLN A 36 -6.90 1.68 5.24
C GLN A 36 -5.59 2.33 5.68
N SER A 37 -4.77 1.60 6.43
CA SER A 37 -3.39 1.98 6.67
C SER A 37 -2.52 1.80 5.41
N ARG A 38 -1.33 2.39 5.39
CA ARG A 38 -0.39 2.29 4.27
C ARG A 38 -0.02 0.83 3.98
N CYS A 39 0.04 0.46 2.69
CA CYS A 39 0.23 -0.92 2.27
C CYS A 39 1.57 -1.52 2.75
N LEU A 40 2.63 -0.74 2.78
CA LEU A 40 3.93 -1.21 3.24
C LEU A 40 3.85 -1.70 4.70
N ASN A 41 3.19 -0.95 5.58
CA ASN A 41 3.01 -1.36 6.98
C ASN A 41 1.96 -2.45 7.16
N LYS A 42 1.01 -2.58 6.24
CA LYS A 42 -0.03 -3.60 6.28
C LYS A 42 0.49 -4.98 5.89
N PHE A 43 1.41 -5.05 4.93
CA PHE A 43 1.89 -6.30 4.34
C PHE A 43 3.29 -6.69 4.78
N LEU A 44 4.10 -5.74 5.24
CA LEU A 44 5.49 -5.94 5.64
C LEU A 44 5.71 -5.61 7.12
N GLU A 45 6.63 -6.32 7.75
CA GLU A 45 7.18 -5.88 9.03
C GLU A 45 8.05 -4.63 8.79
N ARG A 46 8.07 -3.69 9.75
CA ARG A 46 8.73 -2.38 9.58
C ARG A 46 10.21 -2.50 9.18
N GLU A 47 10.92 -3.45 9.78
CA GLU A 47 12.34 -3.73 9.51
C GLU A 47 12.60 -4.30 8.12
N ASN A 48 11.56 -4.81 7.46
CA ASN A 48 11.64 -5.39 6.12
C ASN A 48 11.16 -4.42 5.02
N ILE A 49 10.77 -3.20 5.39
CA ILE A 49 10.40 -2.18 4.41
C ILE A 49 11.67 -1.68 3.73
N SER A 50 11.74 -1.89 2.42
CA SER A 50 12.85 -1.50 1.55
C SER A 50 12.34 -1.27 0.14
N PHE A 51 13.19 -0.72 -0.73
CA PHE A 51 12.89 -0.63 -2.15
C PHE A 51 12.48 -2.00 -2.74
N TYR A 52 13.22 -3.06 -2.41
CA TYR A 52 12.95 -4.40 -2.96
C TYR A 52 11.58 -4.97 -2.52
N SER A 53 11.23 -4.83 -1.26
CA SER A 53 9.94 -5.30 -0.77
C SER A 53 8.77 -4.45 -1.27
N ALA A 54 8.95 -3.13 -1.38
CA ALA A 54 7.96 -2.22 -1.94
C ALA A 54 7.73 -2.47 -3.44
N SER A 55 8.80 -2.63 -4.22
CA SER A 55 8.72 -2.93 -5.65
C SER A 55 8.14 -4.32 -5.91
N ALA A 56 8.45 -5.31 -5.08
CA ALA A 56 7.81 -6.63 -5.16
C ALA A 56 6.29 -6.55 -4.94
N LEU A 57 5.83 -5.81 -3.91
CA LEU A 57 4.41 -5.58 -3.69
C LEU A 57 3.76 -4.88 -4.88
N ALA A 58 4.41 -3.87 -5.45
CA ALA A 58 3.93 -3.17 -6.64
C ALA A 58 3.77 -4.14 -7.82
N SER A 59 4.77 -4.96 -8.10
CA SER A 59 4.75 -5.91 -9.22
C SER A 59 3.66 -6.96 -9.07
N ILE A 60 3.46 -7.50 -7.87
CA ILE A 60 2.51 -8.57 -7.62
C ILE A 60 1.08 -8.16 -8.00
N TYR A 61 0.63 -6.95 -7.65
CA TYR A 61 -0.76 -6.58 -7.90
C TYR A 61 -0.97 -5.92 -9.27
N PHE A 62 0.09 -5.34 -9.87
CA PHE A 62 -0.04 -4.45 -11.01
C PHE A 62 -0.52 -5.16 -12.29
N PHE A 63 -0.18 -6.43 -12.44
CA PHE A 63 -0.55 -7.24 -13.61
C PHE A 63 -1.64 -8.28 -13.33
N LEU A 64 -2.32 -8.21 -12.18
CA LEU A 64 -3.50 -9.01 -11.94
C LEU A 64 -4.63 -8.63 -12.90
N TYR A 65 -5.60 -9.52 -13.05
CA TYR A 65 -6.76 -9.26 -13.90
C TYR A 65 -7.63 -8.14 -13.34
N GLY A 66 -7.53 -6.95 -13.92
CA GLY A 66 -8.21 -5.74 -13.47
C GLY A 66 -7.43 -4.47 -13.79
N THR A 67 -7.94 -3.34 -13.33
CA THR A 67 -7.25 -2.05 -13.39
C THR A 67 -6.48 -1.82 -12.09
N PRO A 68 -5.15 -1.69 -12.13
CA PRO A 68 -4.38 -1.33 -10.94
C PRO A 68 -4.63 0.13 -10.56
N PHE A 69 -4.92 0.37 -9.29
CA PHE A 69 -5.04 1.70 -8.71
C PHE A 69 -3.84 1.99 -7.83
N ILE A 70 -3.20 3.11 -8.05
CA ILE A 70 -2.13 3.64 -7.24
C ILE A 70 -2.74 4.72 -6.35
N TYR A 71 -2.67 4.52 -5.03
CA TYR A 71 -3.11 5.55 -4.09
C TYR A 71 -1.99 6.55 -3.84
N GLN A 72 -2.32 7.84 -3.72
CA GLN A 72 -1.34 8.92 -3.52
C GLN A 72 -0.35 8.60 -2.40
N GLY A 73 0.95 8.73 -2.70
CA GLY A 73 2.05 8.42 -1.79
C GLY A 73 2.49 6.95 -1.78
N GLN A 74 1.72 6.05 -2.38
CA GLN A 74 2.13 4.67 -2.56
C GLN A 74 3.35 4.59 -3.48
N GLU A 75 3.36 5.41 -4.53
CA GLU A 75 4.42 5.48 -5.54
C GLU A 75 5.77 5.98 -5.02
N ILE A 76 5.79 6.64 -3.87
CA ILE A 76 7.01 7.09 -3.19
C ILE A 76 7.26 6.34 -1.88
N GLY A 77 6.49 5.28 -1.60
CA GLY A 77 6.70 4.46 -0.42
C GLY A 77 6.32 5.13 0.91
N MET A 78 5.31 6.01 0.93
CA MET A 78 4.81 6.57 2.20
C MET A 78 4.39 5.47 3.16
N THR A 79 4.73 5.65 4.44
CA THR A 79 4.48 4.69 5.52
C THR A 79 3.54 5.25 6.58
N ASN A 80 3.09 4.38 7.49
CA ASN A 80 2.29 4.78 8.63
C ASN A 80 3.03 5.75 9.55
N VAL A 81 2.28 6.65 10.16
CA VAL A 81 2.75 7.55 11.22
C VAL A 81 2.79 6.80 12.55
N LYS A 82 3.80 7.05 13.36
CA LYS A 82 3.80 6.69 14.77
C LYS A 82 3.09 7.81 15.54
N TRP A 83 1.79 7.63 15.79
CA TRP A 83 0.98 8.59 16.53
C TRP A 83 1.44 8.67 17.99
N LYS A 84 1.61 9.90 18.49
CA LYS A 84 2.01 10.16 19.89
C LYS A 84 0.84 10.61 20.75
N ASN A 85 -0.20 11.13 20.13
CA ASN A 85 -1.39 11.60 20.80
C ASN A 85 -2.61 11.33 19.91
N ILE A 86 -3.71 10.87 20.51
CA ILE A 86 -4.97 10.64 19.77
C ILE A 86 -5.53 11.92 19.15
N ASN A 87 -5.24 13.08 19.76
CA ASN A 87 -5.69 14.38 19.24
C ASN A 87 -4.97 14.82 17.97
N ASP A 88 -3.83 14.18 17.60
CA ASP A 88 -3.13 14.42 16.34
C ASP A 88 -3.84 13.75 15.15
N MET A 89 -4.77 12.87 15.43
CA MET A 89 -5.61 12.22 14.43
C MET A 89 -6.86 13.05 14.15
N ASP A 90 -7.44 12.90 12.95
CA ASP A 90 -8.70 13.54 12.56
C ASP A 90 -9.90 12.59 12.60
N ASP A 91 -9.66 11.28 12.52
CA ASP A 91 -10.71 10.27 12.52
C ASP A 91 -11.51 10.23 13.84
N ILE A 92 -12.72 10.78 13.79
CA ILE A 92 -13.66 10.80 14.93
C ILE A 92 -13.93 9.38 15.47
N ARG A 93 -13.97 8.38 14.59
CA ARG A 93 -14.18 6.98 15.00
C ARG A 93 -13.00 6.46 15.81
N ALA A 94 -11.77 6.80 15.40
CA ALA A 94 -10.59 6.42 16.15
C ALA A 94 -10.57 7.09 17.53
N LYS A 95 -10.91 8.37 17.64
CA LYS A 95 -11.00 9.11 18.90
C LYS A 95 -12.01 8.48 19.86
N ARG A 96 -13.21 8.20 19.38
CA ARG A 96 -14.25 7.54 20.20
C ARG A 96 -13.82 6.15 20.69
N THR A 97 -13.28 5.33 19.77
CA THR A 97 -12.81 3.98 20.14
C THR A 97 -11.66 4.03 21.15
N TYR A 98 -10.78 5.04 21.04
CA TYR A 98 -9.72 5.26 22.00
C TYR A 98 -10.29 5.61 23.39
N GLU A 99 -11.20 6.58 23.47
CA GLU A 99 -11.85 7.01 24.71
C GLU A 99 -12.58 5.86 25.40
N GLU A 100 -13.35 5.07 24.63
CA GLU A 100 -14.05 3.90 25.13
C GLU A 100 -13.10 2.83 25.68
N ALA A 101 -12.01 2.53 24.95
CA ALA A 101 -11.05 1.51 25.36
C ALA A 101 -10.28 1.92 26.62
N VAL A 102 -9.85 3.18 26.70
CA VAL A 102 -9.17 3.72 27.90
C VAL A 102 -10.14 3.80 29.08
N GLY A 103 -11.41 4.20 28.85
CA GLY A 103 -12.45 4.19 29.86
C GLY A 103 -12.77 2.79 30.43
N GLN A 104 -12.50 1.73 29.65
CA GLN A 104 -12.57 0.33 30.05
C GLN A 104 -11.28 -0.20 30.71
N GLY A 105 -10.28 0.67 30.96
CA GLY A 105 -9.04 0.33 31.64
C GLY A 105 -7.94 -0.22 30.76
N LYS A 106 -8.05 -0.11 29.41
CA LYS A 106 -6.94 -0.46 28.51
C LYS A 106 -5.83 0.58 28.62
N ASP A 107 -4.60 0.13 28.40
CA ASP A 107 -3.43 1.00 28.36
C ASP A 107 -3.54 1.98 27.17
N PRO A 108 -3.53 3.30 27.42
CA PRO A 108 -3.57 4.32 26.38
C PRO A 108 -2.50 4.17 25.32
N GLU A 109 -1.28 3.75 25.68
CA GLU A 109 -0.17 3.56 24.74
C GLU A 109 -0.41 2.36 23.81
N GLU A 110 -0.94 1.27 24.34
CA GLU A 110 -1.31 0.09 23.52
C GLU A 110 -2.42 0.43 22.52
N VAL A 111 -3.43 1.18 22.96
CA VAL A 111 -4.53 1.60 22.08
C VAL A 111 -4.02 2.54 21.00
N LEU A 112 -3.11 3.46 21.32
CA LEU A 112 -2.51 4.37 20.35
C LEU A 112 -1.59 3.64 19.35
N ALA A 113 -0.84 2.64 19.82
CA ALA A 113 -0.05 1.77 18.97
C ALA A 113 -0.91 1.00 17.96
N TYR A 114 -2.09 0.53 18.37
CA TYR A 114 -3.05 -0.10 17.45
C TYR A 114 -3.45 0.83 16.30
N PHE A 115 -3.75 2.11 16.58
CA PHE A 115 -4.07 3.09 15.54
C PHE A 115 -2.87 3.47 14.69
N SER A 116 -1.65 3.45 15.24
CA SER A 116 -0.41 3.65 14.47
C SER A 116 -0.18 2.55 13.45
N GLU A 117 -0.69 1.34 13.70
CA GLU A 117 -0.58 0.23 12.75
C GLU A 117 -1.78 0.15 11.78
N LEU A 118 -3.00 0.34 12.27
CA LEU A 118 -4.21 0.02 11.51
C LEU A 118 -5.12 1.21 11.22
N GLY A 119 -4.86 2.37 11.82
CA GLY A 119 -5.69 3.57 11.65
C GLY A 119 -5.67 4.09 10.22
N ARG A 120 -6.83 4.47 9.71
CA ARG A 120 -7.00 4.99 8.34
C ARG A 120 -6.37 6.38 8.13
N ASP A 121 -6.18 7.16 9.19
CA ASP A 121 -5.50 8.46 9.09
C ASP A 121 -4.05 8.35 8.65
N ASN A 122 -3.43 7.16 8.76
CA ASN A 122 -2.13 6.90 8.18
C ASN A 122 -2.09 7.13 6.65
N ALA A 123 -3.19 6.84 5.95
CA ALA A 123 -3.31 7.09 4.51
C ALA A 123 -3.82 8.49 4.17
N ARG A 124 -4.20 9.30 5.18
CA ARG A 124 -4.75 10.66 5.01
C ARG A 124 -3.77 11.75 5.38
N THR A 125 -2.55 11.37 5.77
CA THR A 125 -1.47 12.33 6.02
C THR A 125 -1.17 13.15 4.77
N PRO A 126 -0.69 14.39 4.91
CA PRO A 126 -0.28 15.21 3.77
C PRO A 126 0.69 14.46 2.85
N MET A 127 0.53 14.66 1.54
CA MET A 127 1.51 14.19 0.55
C MET A 127 2.88 14.83 0.82
N GLN A 128 3.92 14.02 0.74
CA GLN A 128 5.29 14.44 1.00
C GLN A 128 5.96 14.88 -0.29
N TRP A 129 5.94 16.20 -0.58
CA TRP A 129 6.45 16.75 -1.83
C TRP A 129 7.96 16.96 -1.81
N ASP A 130 8.50 17.46 -0.68
CA ASP A 130 9.91 17.76 -0.47
C ASP A 130 10.32 17.65 1.01
N ASP A 131 11.54 18.03 1.33
CA ASP A 131 12.11 17.98 2.69
C ASP A 131 11.86 19.25 3.53
N SER A 132 11.13 20.23 2.98
CA SER A 132 10.76 21.45 3.70
C SER A 132 9.68 21.19 4.74
N GLU A 133 9.36 22.21 5.54
CA GLU A 133 8.35 22.09 6.61
C GLU A 133 7.01 21.54 6.08
N ASN A 134 6.42 20.60 6.82
CA ASN A 134 5.21 19.88 6.44
C ASN A 134 5.32 19.13 5.10
N GLY A 135 6.54 18.74 4.70
CA GLY A 135 6.77 18.03 3.46
C GLY A 135 6.44 18.83 2.21
N GLY A 136 6.55 20.17 2.26
CA GLY A 136 6.17 21.06 1.17
C GLY A 136 4.66 21.12 0.89
N PHE A 137 3.83 20.49 1.71
CA PHE A 137 2.39 20.43 1.51
C PHE A 137 1.69 21.75 1.81
N THR A 138 2.10 22.44 2.88
CA THR A 138 1.52 23.72 3.31
C THR A 138 2.49 24.55 4.12
N CYS A 139 2.42 25.87 4.00
CA CYS A 139 3.12 26.84 4.87
C CYS A 139 2.39 27.06 6.20
N GLY A 140 1.15 26.59 6.34
CA GLY A 140 0.35 26.69 7.55
C GLY A 140 0.35 25.40 8.36
N LYS A 141 -0.49 25.34 9.40
CA LYS A 141 -0.67 24.11 10.18
C LYS A 141 -1.52 23.12 9.36
N PRO A 142 -1.02 21.93 9.06
CA PRO A 142 -1.80 20.91 8.36
C PRO A 142 -2.93 20.37 9.25
N GLY A 143 -4.06 19.97 8.64
CA GLY A 143 -5.20 19.40 9.36
C GLY A 143 -4.88 18.07 10.03
N ILE A 144 -4.06 17.24 9.38
CA ILE A 144 -3.48 16.02 9.93
C ILE A 144 -1.96 16.17 9.89
N LYS A 145 -1.27 15.71 10.93
CA LYS A 145 0.19 15.78 11.01
C LYS A 145 0.85 15.09 9.81
N CYS A 146 1.85 15.75 9.20
CA CYS A 146 2.73 15.12 8.25
C CYS A 146 3.59 14.03 8.94
N ASN A 147 3.90 12.95 8.25
CA ASN A 147 4.80 11.93 8.79
C ASN A 147 6.21 12.49 8.90
N ASP A 148 6.86 12.29 10.04
CA ASP A 148 8.20 12.85 10.33
C ASP A 148 9.29 12.38 9.33
N ASN A 149 9.03 11.31 8.56
CA ASN A 149 9.94 10.76 7.56
C ASN A 149 9.91 11.50 6.21
N TYR A 150 9.13 12.57 6.05
CA TYR A 150 9.08 13.38 4.81
C TYR A 150 10.45 13.91 4.38
N ARG A 151 11.40 14.05 5.31
CA ARG A 151 12.76 14.48 5.01
C ARG A 151 13.55 13.49 4.15
N THR A 152 13.15 12.24 4.13
CA THR A 152 13.83 11.16 3.40
C THR A 152 12.93 10.46 2.39
N ILE A 153 11.62 10.48 2.61
CA ILE A 153 10.61 9.91 1.69
C ILE A 153 9.77 11.06 1.17
N ASN A 154 10.06 11.52 -0.03
CA ASN A 154 9.32 12.62 -0.67
C ASN A 154 9.50 12.58 -2.20
N VAL A 155 8.58 13.26 -2.90
CA VAL A 155 8.58 13.29 -4.38
C VAL A 155 9.88 13.85 -4.94
N GLN A 156 10.42 14.93 -4.36
CA GLN A 156 11.62 15.59 -4.86
C GLN A 156 12.84 14.67 -4.83
N SER A 157 13.00 13.86 -3.77
CA SER A 157 14.11 12.90 -3.66
C SER A 157 13.96 11.74 -4.64
N GLU A 158 12.73 11.33 -4.95
CA GLU A 158 12.44 10.14 -5.76
C GLU A 158 12.44 10.41 -7.27
N VAL A 159 11.97 11.58 -7.71
CA VAL A 159 11.78 11.89 -9.14
C VAL A 159 13.09 11.82 -9.93
N ASN A 160 14.19 12.29 -9.33
CA ASN A 160 15.50 12.37 -9.98
C ASN A 160 16.38 11.13 -9.76
N ASP A 161 15.96 10.20 -8.92
CA ASP A 161 16.66 8.93 -8.69
C ASP A 161 16.10 7.84 -9.60
N PRO A 162 16.86 7.36 -10.62
CA PRO A 162 16.39 6.33 -11.53
C PRO A 162 16.07 5.00 -10.86
N ASP A 163 16.66 4.75 -9.69
CA ASP A 163 16.47 3.53 -8.91
C ASP A 163 15.41 3.66 -7.80
N SER A 164 14.69 4.80 -7.76
CA SER A 164 13.62 5.07 -6.81
C SER A 164 12.36 4.23 -7.06
N LEU A 165 11.52 4.14 -6.02
CA LEU A 165 10.21 3.49 -6.12
C LEU A 165 9.29 4.24 -7.09
N TYR A 166 9.33 5.57 -7.12
CA TYR A 166 8.58 6.39 -8.08
C TYR A 166 8.93 6.02 -9.52
N ASN A 167 10.22 5.95 -9.86
CA ASN A 167 10.64 5.57 -11.20
C ASN A 167 10.37 4.08 -11.50
N TYR A 168 10.32 3.23 -10.47
CA TYR A 168 9.86 1.85 -10.63
C TYR A 168 8.37 1.80 -11.03
N TYR A 169 7.48 2.54 -10.37
CA TYR A 169 6.08 2.64 -10.77
C TYR A 169 5.89 3.21 -12.17
N LYS A 170 6.69 4.19 -12.59
CA LYS A 170 6.68 4.67 -13.99
C LYS A 170 6.98 3.55 -14.98
N ARG A 171 7.99 2.70 -14.69
CA ARG A 171 8.31 1.54 -15.53
C ARG A 171 7.20 0.50 -15.55
N LEU A 172 6.53 0.24 -14.40
CA LEU A 172 5.37 -0.64 -14.36
C LEU A 172 4.21 -0.12 -15.21
N ILE A 173 3.91 1.16 -15.12
CA ILE A 173 2.86 1.81 -15.93
C ILE A 173 3.21 1.70 -17.42
N GLN A 174 4.44 1.98 -17.79
CA GLN A 174 4.89 1.86 -19.18
C GLN A 174 4.76 0.41 -19.67
N CYS A 175 5.25 -0.56 -18.89
CA CYS A 175 5.11 -1.98 -19.21
C CYS A 175 3.64 -2.40 -19.36
N TYR A 176 2.75 -1.92 -18.48
CA TYR A 176 1.30 -2.17 -18.57
C TYR A 176 0.72 -1.64 -19.88
N HIS A 177 1.15 -0.48 -20.35
CA HIS A 177 0.69 0.10 -21.62
C HIS A 177 1.28 -0.61 -22.84
N ASP A 178 2.55 -0.94 -22.80
CA ASP A 178 3.24 -1.63 -23.89
C ASP A 178 2.71 -3.04 -24.14
N HIS A 179 2.14 -3.67 -23.09
CA HIS A 179 1.56 -5.02 -23.15
C HIS A 179 0.06 -5.01 -22.87
N ALA A 180 -0.63 -3.93 -23.29
CA ALA A 180 -2.05 -3.72 -22.98
C ALA A 180 -2.97 -4.82 -23.55
N ASP A 181 -2.61 -5.44 -24.67
CA ASP A 181 -3.29 -6.58 -25.25
C ASP A 181 -3.25 -7.80 -24.31
N ILE A 182 -2.07 -8.14 -23.80
CA ILE A 182 -1.89 -9.23 -22.83
C ILE A 182 -2.62 -8.91 -21.54
N VAL A 183 -2.36 -7.74 -20.94
CA VAL A 183 -2.91 -7.38 -19.63
C VAL A 183 -4.45 -7.34 -19.64
N ARG A 184 -5.07 -6.93 -20.75
CA ARG A 184 -6.53 -6.78 -20.84
C ARG A 184 -7.25 -8.03 -21.29
N GLN A 185 -6.62 -8.88 -22.11
CA GLN A 185 -7.30 -10.00 -22.78
C GLN A 185 -6.84 -11.36 -22.27
N ALA A 186 -5.61 -11.43 -21.73
CA ALA A 186 -5.02 -12.69 -21.34
C ALA A 186 -5.76 -13.36 -20.18
N GLU A 187 -5.89 -14.66 -20.25
CA GLU A 187 -6.34 -15.47 -19.13
C GLU A 187 -5.39 -15.33 -17.94
N PHE A 188 -5.94 -15.46 -16.75
CA PHE A 188 -5.17 -15.46 -15.51
C PHE A 188 -5.00 -16.90 -15.03
N ARG A 189 -3.76 -17.34 -14.89
CA ARG A 189 -3.43 -18.68 -14.41
C ARG A 189 -2.55 -18.60 -13.18
N PRO A 190 -3.05 -18.99 -11.97
CA PRO A 190 -2.22 -19.13 -10.79
C PRO A 190 -1.14 -20.18 -11.02
N MET A 191 0.07 -19.90 -10.54
CA MET A 191 1.22 -20.80 -10.63
C MET A 191 1.76 -21.07 -9.23
N TYR A 192 2.19 -22.33 -8.98
CA TYR A 192 2.83 -22.71 -7.73
C TYR A 192 2.03 -22.35 -6.48
N GLU A 193 0.71 -22.60 -6.50
CA GLU A 193 -0.19 -22.22 -5.41
C GLU A 193 0.16 -22.91 -4.09
N GLU A 194 0.71 -24.12 -4.15
CA GLU A 194 1.08 -24.94 -3.01
C GLU A 194 2.38 -24.49 -2.30
N TYR A 195 3.21 -23.64 -2.95
CA TYR A 195 4.47 -23.19 -2.37
C TYR A 195 4.27 -21.99 -1.43
N PRO A 196 4.58 -22.15 -0.13
CA PRO A 196 4.53 -21.06 0.82
C PRO A 196 5.49 -19.93 0.45
N GLY A 197 5.04 -18.70 0.57
CA GLY A 197 5.88 -17.51 0.33
C GLY A 197 6.15 -17.18 -1.14
N LEU A 198 5.74 -18.01 -2.08
CA LEU A 198 5.82 -17.72 -3.51
C LEU A 198 4.46 -17.19 -4.03
N PHE A 199 4.49 -16.02 -4.64
CA PHE A 199 3.34 -15.46 -5.37
C PHE A 199 3.69 -15.39 -6.85
N ALA A 200 3.12 -16.31 -7.64
CA ALA A 200 3.38 -16.40 -9.06
C ALA A 200 2.10 -16.66 -9.84
N TYR A 201 2.01 -16.08 -11.00
CA TYR A 201 0.91 -16.27 -11.96
C TYR A 201 1.39 -16.00 -13.36
N GLU A 202 0.65 -16.48 -14.31
CA GLU A 202 0.86 -16.28 -15.74
C GLU A 202 -0.34 -15.55 -16.35
N ARG A 203 -0.05 -14.71 -17.31
CA ARG A 203 -1.02 -14.07 -18.19
C ARG A 203 -0.66 -14.42 -19.63
N GLU A 204 -1.51 -15.15 -20.32
CA GLU A 204 -1.25 -15.61 -21.68
C GLU A 204 -2.45 -15.37 -22.59
N VAL A 205 -2.18 -14.89 -23.79
CA VAL A 205 -3.14 -14.77 -24.90
C VAL A 205 -2.46 -15.15 -26.21
N ASP A 206 -3.04 -16.07 -26.97
CA ASP A 206 -2.54 -16.52 -28.27
C ASP A 206 -1.05 -16.93 -28.27
N GLY A 207 -0.61 -17.60 -27.22
CA GLY A 207 0.78 -18.04 -27.05
C GLY A 207 1.80 -16.92 -26.73
N LYS A 208 1.32 -15.74 -26.34
CA LYS A 208 2.11 -14.61 -25.85
C LYS A 208 1.81 -14.35 -24.39
N GLY A 209 2.83 -14.29 -23.57
CA GLY A 209 2.72 -14.07 -22.13
C GLY A 209 3.97 -13.42 -21.53
#